data_e3091b7d5920f1b4d52d1e6c40c47ae6
#
_entry.id   e3091b7d5920f1b4d52d1e6c40c47ae6
#
_cell.length_a   1.000
_cell.length_b   1.000
_cell.length_c   1.000
_cell.angle_alpha   90.00
_cell.angle_beta   90.00
_cell.angle_gamma   90.00
#
_symmetry.space_group_name_H-M   'P 1'
#
loop_
_entity.id
_entity.type
_entity.pdbx_description
1 polymer ?
#
loop_
_entity_poly.entity_id
_entity_poly.type
_entity_poly.pdbx_seq_one_letter_code
_entity_poly.pdbx_strand_id
1 'polypeptide(L)'
;LDLHRDLLASDLWLFGDGPIDPRGLPRVSLGACGIATFRLTTYGPATSLHSGHYGNVAPNPAARLAHLIASMRADDGRITINGFSADPPSQRSRALAREGFDTEGMLSGPAIAETEAGLSYGESIMRPALNVTQLTYGGAGPQRNAIDSQASAGFDIRLTPGITPQRARELIEAHVRNQGYTLVDAPPTLEQRRSIS
;
A
#
# COMPACT_ATOMS: atom_id res chain seq x y z
N LEU A 1 25.43 0.43 5.41
CA LEU A 1 25.51 -0.02 6.82
C LEU A 1 26.50 -1.17 6.97
N ASP A 2 26.50 -2.17 6.08
CA ASP A 2 27.38 -3.35 6.20
C ASP A 2 28.87 -3.01 6.16
N LEU A 3 29.28 -1.99 5.38
CA LEU A 3 30.67 -1.52 5.28
C LEU A 3 31.19 -0.85 6.59
N HIS A 4 30.30 -0.46 7.48
CA HIS A 4 30.64 0.27 8.71
C HIS A 4 30.05 -0.42 9.97
N ARG A 5 29.81 -1.72 9.90
CA ARG A 5 29.14 -2.46 10.96
C ARG A 5 29.86 -2.36 12.29
N ASP A 6 31.19 -2.48 12.27
CA ASP A 6 32.00 -2.43 13.49
C ASP A 6 32.06 -1.02 14.09
N LEU A 7 32.06 0.01 13.23
CA LEU A 7 32.01 1.41 13.66
C LEU A 7 30.66 1.78 14.29
N LEU A 8 29.59 1.12 13.85
CA LEU A 8 28.24 1.37 14.29
C LEU A 8 27.78 0.41 15.40
N ALA A 9 28.64 -0.52 15.83
CA ALA A 9 28.31 -1.44 16.91
C ALA A 9 28.13 -0.68 18.23
N SER A 10 26.99 -0.87 18.88
CA SER A 10 26.68 -0.28 20.19
C SER A 10 25.62 -1.10 20.92
N ASP A 11 25.60 -1.02 22.25
CA ASP A 11 24.61 -1.72 23.07
C ASP A 11 23.24 -1.05 23.02
N LEU A 12 23.18 0.23 22.67
CA LEU A 12 21.95 1.02 22.60
C LEU A 12 22.06 2.13 21.55
N TRP A 13 21.03 2.27 20.75
CA TRP A 13 20.84 3.37 19.81
C TRP A 13 19.71 4.26 20.25
N LEU A 14 19.98 5.56 20.40
CA LEU A 14 18.97 6.59 20.65
C LEU A 14 18.78 7.43 19.39
N PHE A 15 17.58 7.38 18.82
CA PHE A 15 17.19 8.19 17.68
C PHE A 15 16.37 9.39 18.19
N GLY A 16 16.87 10.61 17.99
CA GLY A 16 16.17 11.85 18.32
C GLY A 16 15.17 12.32 17.27
N ASP A 17 14.88 11.49 16.27
CA ASP A 17 13.98 11.78 15.14
C ASP A 17 12.66 11.04 15.32
N GLY A 18 11.66 11.75 15.83
CA GLY A 18 10.33 11.19 16.02
C GLY A 18 9.26 12.28 16.11
N PRO A 19 7.99 11.94 15.87
CA PRO A 19 6.90 12.90 15.98
C PRO A 19 6.75 13.40 17.42
N ILE A 20 6.56 14.69 17.57
CA ILE A 20 6.26 15.32 18.85
C ILE A 20 4.82 15.01 19.22
N ASP A 21 4.57 14.64 20.49
CA ASP A 21 3.21 14.48 21.01
C ASP A 21 2.46 15.83 20.92
N PRO A 22 1.25 15.90 20.36
CA PRO A 22 0.49 17.17 20.24
C PRO A 22 0.29 17.89 21.57
N ARG A 23 0.30 17.17 22.69
CA ARG A 23 0.19 17.72 24.05
C ARG A 23 1.53 18.24 24.60
N GLY A 24 2.63 18.17 23.83
CA GLY A 24 3.97 18.56 24.27
C GLY A 24 4.60 17.61 25.28
N LEU A 25 4.09 16.39 25.45
CA LEU A 25 4.62 15.40 26.38
C LEU A 25 5.85 14.68 25.80
N PRO A 26 6.86 14.38 26.63
CA PRO A 26 7.97 13.53 26.22
C PRO A 26 7.47 12.16 25.75
N ARG A 27 8.01 11.67 24.64
CA ARG A 27 7.61 10.38 24.04
C ARG A 27 8.84 9.51 23.80
N VAL A 28 8.72 8.25 24.16
CA VAL A 28 9.69 7.22 23.83
C VAL A 28 9.01 6.18 22.94
N SER A 29 9.53 6.02 21.72
CA SER A 29 9.08 4.97 20.79
C SER A 29 10.03 3.77 20.89
N LEU A 30 9.50 2.61 21.24
CA LEU A 30 10.27 1.38 21.40
C LEU A 30 10.41 0.56 20.12
N GLY A 31 9.94 1.09 18.99
CA GLY A 31 10.01 0.45 17.69
C GLY A 31 9.40 1.31 16.60
N ALA A 32 9.63 0.93 15.37
CA ALA A 32 9.05 1.52 14.17
C ALA A 32 8.53 0.42 13.24
N CYS A 33 7.49 0.74 12.46
CA CYS A 33 7.03 -0.14 11.41
C CYS A 33 8.09 -0.25 10.32
N GLY A 34 8.25 -1.47 9.76
CA GLY A 34 8.98 -1.64 8.53
C GLY A 34 8.27 -0.96 7.37
N ILE A 35 8.99 -0.74 6.28
CA ILE A 35 8.43 -0.19 5.05
C ILE A 35 8.80 -1.08 3.85
N ALA A 36 7.85 -1.26 2.93
CA ALA A 36 8.10 -1.78 1.60
C ALA A 36 7.30 -0.97 0.59
N THR A 37 7.86 -0.79 -0.58
CA THR A 37 7.19 -0.11 -1.70
C THR A 37 7.14 -1.03 -2.90
N PHE A 38 6.08 -0.95 -3.68
CA PHE A 38 5.98 -1.66 -4.94
C PHE A 38 5.14 -0.88 -5.95
N ARG A 39 5.21 -1.28 -7.19
CA ARG A 39 4.38 -0.75 -8.27
C ARG A 39 3.65 -1.89 -8.96
N LEU A 40 2.35 -1.73 -9.16
CA LEU A 40 1.55 -2.57 -10.04
C LEU A 40 1.31 -1.84 -11.35
N THR A 41 1.50 -2.54 -12.46
CA THR A 41 1.17 -2.04 -13.79
C THR A 41 0.25 -3.04 -14.46
N THR A 42 -0.93 -2.59 -14.86
CA THR A 42 -1.85 -3.36 -15.68
C THR A 42 -1.67 -2.97 -17.14
N TYR A 43 -1.71 -3.95 -18.00
CA TYR A 43 -1.54 -3.76 -19.44
C TYR A 43 -2.84 -3.96 -20.17
N GLY A 44 -3.08 -3.15 -21.18
CA GLY A 44 -4.21 -3.19 -22.10
C GLY A 44 -3.75 -3.43 -23.53
N PRO A 45 -4.29 -2.69 -24.52
CA PRO A 45 -3.88 -2.81 -25.92
C PRO A 45 -2.41 -2.47 -26.11
N ALA A 46 -1.82 -2.91 -27.22
CA ALA A 46 -0.39 -2.67 -27.50
C ALA A 46 -0.06 -1.19 -27.72
N THR A 47 -1.01 -0.42 -28.20
CA THR A 47 -0.92 1.02 -28.47
C THR A 47 -2.18 1.70 -27.95
N SER A 48 -2.13 3.02 -27.72
CA SER A 48 -3.33 3.80 -27.42
C SER A 48 -4.35 3.71 -28.57
N LEU A 49 -5.63 3.47 -28.22
CA LEU A 49 -6.72 3.31 -29.16
C LEU A 49 -7.81 4.37 -28.92
N HIS A 50 -8.45 4.84 -29.98
CA HIS A 50 -9.55 5.79 -29.86
C HIS A 50 -10.75 5.13 -29.18
N SER A 51 -11.22 5.74 -28.07
CA SER A 51 -12.27 5.14 -27.22
C SER A 51 -13.63 5.03 -27.93
N GLY A 52 -13.93 5.91 -28.88
CA GLY A 52 -15.15 5.85 -29.67
C GLY A 52 -15.23 4.64 -30.60
N HIS A 53 -14.08 4.09 -31.01
CA HIS A 53 -14.03 2.90 -31.88
C HIS A 53 -13.80 1.60 -31.11
N TYR A 54 -13.07 1.68 -30.00
CA TYR A 54 -12.61 0.52 -29.26
C TYR A 54 -13.17 0.44 -27.84
N GLY A 55 -14.06 1.36 -27.45
CA GLY A 55 -14.84 1.23 -26.22
C GLY A 55 -15.63 -0.07 -26.22
N ASN A 56 -15.66 -0.81 -25.13
CA ASN A 56 -16.25 -2.15 -24.98
C ASN A 56 -15.58 -3.26 -25.82
N VAL A 57 -14.56 -2.95 -26.63
CA VAL A 57 -13.78 -3.91 -27.40
C VAL A 57 -12.41 -4.15 -26.79
N ALA A 58 -11.67 -3.08 -26.53
CA ALA A 58 -10.34 -3.17 -25.95
C ALA A 58 -10.42 -3.17 -24.40
N PRO A 59 -9.62 -4.03 -23.72
CA PRO A 59 -9.53 -4.00 -22.26
C PRO A 59 -8.95 -2.67 -21.81
N ASN A 60 -9.64 -2.00 -20.87
CA ASN A 60 -9.17 -0.74 -20.28
C ASN A 60 -8.27 -1.03 -19.07
N PRO A 61 -6.96 -0.74 -19.13
CA PRO A 61 -6.05 -1.05 -18.04
C PRO A 61 -6.34 -0.23 -16.77
N ALA A 62 -6.84 1.00 -16.88
CA ALA A 62 -7.21 1.78 -15.72
C ALA A 62 -8.39 1.17 -14.95
N ALA A 63 -9.42 0.69 -15.66
CA ALA A 63 -10.54 0.01 -15.02
C ALA A 63 -10.09 -1.29 -14.34
N ARG A 64 -9.26 -2.09 -15.01
CA ARG A 64 -8.68 -3.31 -14.43
C ARG A 64 -7.84 -3.01 -13.19
N LEU A 65 -7.00 -1.97 -13.22
CA LEU A 65 -6.20 -1.54 -12.07
C LEU A 65 -7.09 -1.08 -10.91
N ALA A 66 -8.14 -0.31 -11.18
CA ALA A 66 -9.08 0.15 -10.17
C ALA A 66 -9.79 -1.03 -9.47
N HIS A 67 -10.26 -2.02 -10.22
CA HIS A 67 -10.84 -3.24 -9.66
C HIS A 67 -9.82 -4.02 -8.79
N LEU A 68 -8.58 -4.13 -9.25
CA LEU A 68 -7.54 -4.81 -8.50
C LEU A 68 -7.23 -4.08 -7.19
N ILE A 69 -7.11 -2.75 -7.21
CA ILE A 69 -6.90 -1.94 -6.00
C ILE A 69 -8.09 -2.11 -5.04
N ALA A 70 -9.32 -2.00 -5.54
CA ALA A 70 -10.53 -2.16 -4.73
C ALA A 70 -10.62 -3.56 -4.11
N SER A 71 -10.13 -4.60 -4.78
CA SER A 71 -10.11 -5.95 -4.21
C SER A 71 -9.13 -6.15 -3.05
N MET A 72 -8.17 -5.24 -2.88
CA MET A 72 -7.15 -5.31 -1.81
C MET A 72 -7.59 -4.70 -0.50
N ARG A 73 -8.66 -3.91 -0.51
CA ARG A 73 -9.20 -3.22 0.67
C ARG A 73 -10.72 -3.29 0.69
N ALA A 74 -11.30 -3.48 1.88
CA ALA A 74 -12.72 -3.35 2.11
C ALA A 74 -13.14 -1.87 2.24
N ASP A 75 -14.43 -1.59 2.15
CA ASP A 75 -14.96 -0.22 2.26
C ASP A 75 -14.64 0.45 3.60
N ASP A 76 -14.47 -0.34 4.66
CA ASP A 76 -14.05 0.13 5.99
C ASP A 76 -12.52 0.29 6.14
N GLY A 77 -11.77 0.16 5.07
CA GLY A 77 -10.31 0.33 5.03
C GLY A 77 -9.48 -0.90 5.42
N ARG A 78 -10.10 -2.01 5.82
CA ARG A 78 -9.36 -3.25 6.14
C ARG A 78 -8.71 -3.85 4.90
N ILE A 79 -7.47 -4.35 5.05
CA ILE A 79 -6.79 -5.09 3.99
C ILE A 79 -7.46 -6.46 3.84
N THR A 80 -7.87 -6.80 2.61
CA THR A 80 -8.56 -8.05 2.25
C THR A 80 -7.64 -9.12 1.68
N ILE A 81 -6.36 -8.82 1.54
CA ILE A 81 -5.35 -9.79 1.08
C ILE A 81 -5.18 -10.86 2.15
N ASN A 82 -5.46 -12.12 1.81
CA ASN A 82 -5.32 -13.24 2.73
C ASN A 82 -3.90 -13.34 3.32
N GLY A 83 -3.80 -13.49 4.63
CA GLY A 83 -2.53 -13.60 5.33
C GLY A 83 -1.78 -12.29 5.53
N PHE A 84 -2.35 -11.15 5.11
CA PHE A 84 -1.74 -9.82 5.31
C PHE A 84 -2.00 -9.24 6.70
N SER A 85 -2.83 -9.88 7.50
CA SER A 85 -3.00 -9.54 8.91
C SER A 85 -1.80 -10.04 9.72
N ALA A 86 -1.15 -9.16 10.46
CA ALA A 86 -0.23 -9.58 11.51
C ALA A 86 -1.00 -10.30 12.63
N ASP A 87 -0.30 -11.10 13.43
CA ASP A 87 -0.84 -11.56 14.70
C ASP A 87 -1.38 -10.36 15.48
N PRO A 88 -2.57 -10.47 16.08
CA PRO A 88 -3.14 -9.37 16.83
C PRO A 88 -2.17 -8.99 17.95
N PRO A 89 -1.87 -7.69 18.14
CA PRO A 89 -1.01 -7.25 19.22
C PRO A 89 -1.55 -7.76 20.57
N SER A 90 -0.65 -8.03 21.52
CA SER A 90 -1.03 -8.50 22.84
C SER A 90 -2.07 -7.57 23.49
N GLN A 91 -2.88 -8.09 24.39
CA GLN A 91 -3.86 -7.28 25.11
C GLN A 91 -3.20 -6.08 25.82
N ARG A 92 -1.98 -6.29 26.39
CA ARG A 92 -1.20 -5.22 27.02
C ARG A 92 -0.77 -4.17 26.00
N SER A 93 -0.30 -4.58 24.83
CA SER A 93 0.10 -3.64 23.77
C SER A 93 -1.08 -2.80 23.28
N ARG A 94 -2.24 -3.41 23.15
CA ARG A 94 -3.47 -2.69 22.76
C ARG A 94 -3.91 -1.68 23.82
N ALA A 95 -3.85 -2.04 25.12
CA ALA A 95 -4.17 -1.13 26.20
C ALA A 95 -3.22 0.08 26.19
N LEU A 96 -1.90 -0.14 26.12
CA LEU A 96 -0.91 0.92 26.01
C LEU A 96 -1.11 1.81 24.77
N ALA A 97 -1.51 1.23 23.65
CA ALA A 97 -1.79 1.97 22.42
C ALA A 97 -3.02 2.89 22.56
N ARG A 98 -4.05 2.46 23.28
CA ARG A 98 -5.24 3.29 23.55
C ARG A 98 -4.94 4.44 24.50
N GLU A 99 -4.17 4.20 25.54
CA GLU A 99 -3.87 5.18 26.59
C GLU A 99 -2.72 6.12 26.20
N GLY A 100 -1.76 5.61 25.40
CA GLY A 100 -0.52 6.32 25.05
C GLY A 100 -0.68 7.39 23.98
N PHE A 101 -1.83 7.47 23.28
CA PHE A 101 -2.04 8.41 22.18
C PHE A 101 -3.28 9.28 22.42
N ASP A 102 -3.13 10.57 22.22
CA ASP A 102 -4.25 11.50 22.06
C ASP A 102 -4.84 11.33 20.66
N THR A 103 -5.80 10.41 20.54
CA THR A 103 -6.44 10.11 19.25
C THR A 103 -7.15 11.33 18.69
N GLU A 104 -7.84 12.12 19.51
CA GLU A 104 -8.55 13.32 19.06
C GLU A 104 -7.58 14.38 18.52
N GLY A 105 -6.52 14.68 19.26
CA GLY A 105 -5.47 15.62 18.81
C GLY A 105 -4.75 15.15 17.54
N MET A 106 -4.53 13.84 17.39
CA MET A 106 -3.90 13.27 16.18
C MET A 106 -4.80 13.31 14.95
N LEU A 107 -6.14 13.30 15.11
CA LEU A 107 -7.10 13.34 14.01
C LEU A 107 -7.52 14.77 13.64
N SER A 108 -7.61 15.66 14.61
CA SER A 108 -8.13 17.03 14.41
C SER A 108 -7.24 17.87 13.50
N GLY A 109 -5.91 17.78 13.66
CA GLY A 109 -4.95 18.51 12.83
C GLY A 109 -5.09 18.23 11.32
N PRO A 110 -5.08 16.95 10.90
CA PRO A 110 -5.32 16.58 9.49
C PRO A 110 -6.81 16.54 9.08
N ALA A 111 -7.74 16.96 9.95
CA ALA A 111 -9.19 16.97 9.70
C ALA A 111 -9.77 15.58 9.36
N ILE A 112 -9.32 14.56 10.07
CA ILE A 112 -9.84 13.19 9.93
C ILE A 112 -11.01 13.02 10.91
N ALA A 113 -12.21 12.75 10.40
CA ALA A 113 -13.40 12.58 11.22
C ALA A 113 -13.41 11.24 11.95
N GLU A 114 -13.04 10.16 11.27
CA GLU A 114 -13.02 8.81 11.81
C GLU A 114 -11.79 8.04 11.29
N THR A 115 -11.29 7.12 12.11
CA THR A 115 -10.24 6.18 11.66
C THR A 115 -10.84 5.07 10.82
N GLU A 116 -10.07 4.52 9.89
CA GLU A 116 -10.45 3.30 9.18
C GLU A 116 -10.69 2.15 10.16
N ALA A 117 -11.67 1.32 9.88
CA ALA A 117 -12.10 0.18 10.71
C ALA A 117 -12.53 0.54 12.16
N GLY A 118 -12.81 1.80 12.45
CA GLY A 118 -13.28 2.26 13.77
C GLY A 118 -12.30 2.04 14.92
N LEU A 119 -11.01 1.99 14.63
CA LEU A 119 -9.96 1.76 15.63
C LEU A 119 -9.44 3.08 16.21
N SER A 120 -8.89 3.05 17.43
CA SER A 120 -8.12 4.18 17.93
C SER A 120 -6.87 4.41 17.08
N TYR A 121 -6.30 5.63 17.10
CA TYR A 121 -5.06 5.94 16.39
C TYR A 121 -3.93 4.95 16.75
N GLY A 122 -3.74 4.69 18.05
CA GLY A 122 -2.72 3.78 18.53
C GLY A 122 -2.91 2.32 18.06
N GLU A 123 -4.16 1.85 17.98
CA GLU A 123 -4.46 0.52 17.46
C GLU A 123 -4.25 0.44 15.93
N SER A 124 -4.56 1.52 15.23
CA SER A 124 -4.39 1.60 13.77
C SER A 124 -2.93 1.50 13.36
N ILE A 125 -2.02 2.22 14.03
CA ILE A 125 -0.58 2.19 13.72
C ILE A 125 0.11 0.87 14.10
N MET A 126 -0.55 -0.01 14.85
CA MET A 126 -0.04 -1.36 15.18
C MET A 126 -0.43 -2.40 14.14
N ARG A 127 -1.16 -2.03 13.10
CA ARG A 127 -1.55 -2.91 12.01
C ARG A 127 -0.73 -2.62 10.75
N PRO A 128 -0.57 -3.60 9.86
CA PRO A 128 0.00 -3.31 8.55
C PRO A 128 -0.93 -2.35 7.80
N ALA A 129 -0.33 -1.45 7.03
CA ALA A 129 -1.08 -0.54 6.16
C ALA A 129 -0.65 -0.72 4.71
N LEU A 130 -1.62 -0.61 3.80
CA LEU A 130 -1.43 -0.66 2.36
C LEU A 130 -2.00 0.62 1.76
N ASN A 131 -1.12 1.54 1.39
CA ASN A 131 -1.51 2.84 0.89
C ASN A 131 -1.22 2.96 -0.60
N VAL A 132 -2.19 3.47 -1.35
CA VAL A 132 -1.96 3.90 -2.74
C VAL A 132 -1.34 5.29 -2.69
N THR A 133 -0.12 5.43 -3.17
CA THR A 133 0.63 6.69 -3.13
C THR A 133 0.70 7.38 -4.48
N GLN A 134 0.43 6.66 -5.56
CA GLN A 134 0.44 7.19 -6.92
C GLN A 134 -0.52 6.41 -7.80
N LEU A 135 -1.24 7.12 -8.67
CA LEU A 135 -2.01 6.54 -9.77
C LEU A 135 -1.59 7.25 -11.07
N THR A 136 -1.32 6.47 -12.10
CA THR A 136 -0.91 7.00 -13.41
C THR A 136 -1.67 6.30 -14.52
N TYR A 137 -2.39 7.08 -15.33
CA TYR A 137 -3.06 6.64 -16.55
C TYR A 137 -3.13 7.81 -17.54
N GLY A 138 -2.85 7.54 -18.79
CA GLY A 138 -2.71 8.61 -19.77
C GLY A 138 -1.43 9.43 -19.60
N GLY A 139 -1.19 10.37 -20.48
CA GLY A 139 -0.07 11.31 -20.39
C GLY A 139 -0.43 12.56 -19.56
N ALA A 140 0.58 13.34 -19.17
CA ALA A 140 0.38 14.67 -18.64
C ALA A 140 -0.18 15.57 -19.78
N GLY A 141 -1.41 16.02 -19.66
CA GLY A 141 -2.05 16.85 -20.68
C GLY A 141 -3.58 16.86 -20.56
N PRO A 142 -4.29 17.54 -21.47
CA PRO A 142 -5.73 17.54 -21.46
C PRO A 142 -6.31 16.15 -21.69
N GLN A 143 -7.52 15.91 -21.19
CA GLN A 143 -8.24 14.67 -21.38
C GLN A 143 -8.29 14.28 -22.85
N ARG A 144 -8.00 13.00 -23.15
CA ARG A 144 -8.03 12.43 -24.50
C ARG A 144 -9.09 11.33 -24.59
N ASN A 145 -9.72 11.22 -25.75
CA ASN A 145 -10.65 10.11 -26.04
C ASN A 145 -9.87 8.85 -26.44
N ALA A 146 -9.06 8.34 -25.50
CA ALA A 146 -8.16 7.21 -25.76
C ALA A 146 -8.19 6.18 -24.63
N ILE A 147 -8.04 4.91 -25.00
CA ILE A 147 -7.73 3.79 -24.12
C ILE A 147 -6.22 3.58 -24.23
N ASP A 148 -5.48 3.94 -23.19
CA ASP A 148 -4.02 3.81 -23.20
C ASP A 148 -3.57 2.36 -22.98
N SER A 149 -2.29 2.10 -23.28
CA SER A 149 -1.72 0.74 -23.28
C SER A 149 -1.43 0.18 -21.90
N GLN A 150 -1.40 1.02 -20.87
CA GLN A 150 -1.11 0.63 -19.50
C GLN A 150 -1.64 1.63 -18.47
N ALA A 151 -1.82 1.15 -17.24
CA ALA A 151 -2.07 1.97 -16.06
C ALA A 151 -1.20 1.47 -14.90
N SER A 152 -0.74 2.34 -14.02
CA SER A 152 0.13 2.00 -12.91
C SER A 152 -0.35 2.58 -11.59
N ALA A 153 -0.15 1.83 -10.51
CA ALA A 153 -0.30 2.30 -9.14
C ALA A 153 0.98 2.05 -8.34
N GLY A 154 1.42 3.06 -7.60
CA GLY A 154 2.47 2.96 -6.60
C GLY A 154 1.86 2.72 -5.23
N PHE A 155 2.50 1.88 -4.43
CA PHE A 155 2.06 1.52 -3.10
C PHE A 155 3.18 1.69 -2.07
N ASP A 156 2.77 2.10 -0.88
CA ASP A 156 3.55 2.08 0.35
C ASP A 156 2.90 1.07 1.30
N ILE A 157 3.71 0.16 1.81
CA ILE A 157 3.26 -0.81 2.81
C ILE A 157 3.96 -0.53 4.12
N ARG A 158 3.19 -0.35 5.19
CA ARG A 158 3.74 -0.38 6.55
C ARG A 158 3.67 -1.80 7.08
N LEU A 159 4.83 -2.32 7.43
CA LEU A 159 5.00 -3.69 7.89
C LEU A 159 5.04 -3.73 9.41
N THR A 160 4.33 -4.68 9.98
CA THR A 160 4.34 -4.98 11.41
C THR A 160 5.12 -6.26 11.68
N PRO A 161 5.52 -6.53 12.94
CA PRO A 161 6.18 -7.79 13.28
C PRO A 161 5.44 -9.01 12.72
N GLY A 162 6.17 -9.95 12.17
CA GLY A 162 5.63 -11.15 11.53
C GLY A 162 5.43 -11.05 10.01
N ILE A 163 5.49 -9.86 9.41
CA ILE A 163 5.41 -9.70 7.96
C ILE A 163 6.71 -9.08 7.44
N THR A 164 7.51 -9.89 6.75
CA THR A 164 8.71 -9.41 6.04
C THR A 164 8.35 -8.78 4.70
N PRO A 165 9.21 -7.92 4.10
CA PRO A 165 9.00 -7.41 2.75
C PRO A 165 8.78 -8.50 1.70
N GLN A 166 9.54 -9.58 1.79
CA GLN A 166 9.40 -10.74 0.91
C GLN A 166 8.03 -11.40 1.08
N ARG A 167 7.59 -11.61 2.33
CA ARG A 167 6.27 -12.20 2.60
C ARG A 167 5.13 -11.31 2.11
N ALA A 168 5.22 -10.01 2.29
CA ALA A 168 4.24 -9.05 1.77
C ALA A 168 4.12 -9.15 0.24
N ARG A 169 5.26 -9.22 -0.46
CA ARG A 169 5.30 -9.42 -1.91
C ARG A 169 4.58 -10.72 -2.33
N GLU A 170 4.90 -11.84 -1.71
CA GLU A 170 4.28 -13.14 -2.01
C GLU A 170 2.75 -13.11 -1.84
N LEU A 171 2.27 -12.48 -0.76
CA LEU A 171 0.85 -12.36 -0.48
C LEU A 171 0.12 -11.50 -1.53
N ILE A 172 0.73 -10.39 -1.93
CA ILE A 172 0.19 -9.52 -2.98
C ILE A 172 0.17 -10.24 -4.32
N GLU A 173 1.26 -10.91 -4.70
CA GLU A 173 1.32 -11.68 -5.93
C GLU A 173 0.27 -12.81 -5.96
N ALA A 174 0.09 -13.51 -4.85
CA ALA A 174 -0.95 -14.53 -4.72
C ALA A 174 -2.35 -13.93 -4.86
N HIS A 175 -2.60 -12.77 -4.22
CA HIS A 175 -3.87 -12.05 -4.35
C HIS A 175 -4.14 -11.66 -5.80
N VAL A 176 -3.15 -11.07 -6.48
CA VAL A 176 -3.25 -10.67 -7.89
C VAL A 176 -3.61 -11.87 -8.78
N ARG A 177 -2.96 -13.03 -8.59
CA ARG A 177 -3.29 -14.26 -9.31
C ARG A 177 -4.70 -14.75 -9.00
N ASN A 178 -5.13 -14.69 -7.74
CA ASN A 178 -6.48 -15.09 -7.33
C ASN A 178 -7.58 -14.20 -7.91
N GLN A 179 -7.25 -12.95 -8.26
CA GLN A 179 -8.14 -12.05 -9.01
C GLN A 179 -8.15 -12.34 -10.52
N GLY A 180 -7.51 -13.42 -10.98
CA GLY A 180 -7.49 -13.85 -12.39
C GLY A 180 -6.43 -13.16 -13.25
N TYR A 181 -5.49 -12.44 -12.65
CA TYR A 181 -4.41 -11.79 -13.40
C TYR A 181 -3.18 -12.68 -13.53
N THR A 182 -2.55 -12.59 -14.69
CA THR A 182 -1.24 -13.21 -14.94
C THR A 182 -0.15 -12.21 -14.63
N LEU A 183 0.80 -12.58 -13.78
CA LEU A 183 1.98 -11.76 -13.48
C LEU A 183 3.04 -11.94 -14.57
N VAL A 184 3.66 -10.85 -14.96
CA VAL A 184 4.77 -10.81 -15.91
C VAL A 184 5.91 -9.95 -15.34
N ASP A 185 7.14 -10.34 -15.56
CA ASP A 185 8.33 -9.63 -15.04
C ASP A 185 8.73 -8.42 -15.89
N ALA A 186 8.21 -8.34 -17.11
CA ALA A 186 8.47 -7.25 -18.07
C ALA A 186 7.17 -6.91 -18.82
N PRO A 187 7.11 -5.75 -19.50
CA PRO A 187 5.97 -5.42 -20.37
C PRO A 187 5.67 -6.56 -21.35
N PRO A 188 4.40 -7.03 -21.43
CA PRO A 188 4.05 -8.20 -22.23
C PRO A 188 4.28 -7.96 -23.72
N THR A 189 4.77 -8.98 -24.40
CA THR A 189 4.92 -8.99 -25.85
C THR A 189 3.56 -8.92 -26.54
N LEU A 190 3.52 -8.69 -27.87
CA LEU A 190 2.30 -8.71 -28.65
C LEU A 190 1.60 -10.08 -28.60
N GLU A 191 2.37 -11.16 -28.59
CA GLU A 191 1.86 -12.52 -28.48
C GLU A 191 1.21 -12.77 -27.12
N GLN A 192 1.92 -12.40 -26.04
CA GLN A 192 1.36 -12.49 -24.68
C GLN A 192 0.08 -11.66 -24.53
N ARG A 193 0.01 -10.46 -25.10
CA ARG A 193 -1.21 -9.63 -25.06
C ARG A 193 -2.38 -10.29 -25.77
N ARG A 194 -2.15 -11.08 -26.82
CA ARG A 194 -3.20 -11.82 -27.56
C ARG A 194 -3.67 -13.04 -26.79
N SER A 195 -2.82 -13.68 -26.00
CA SER A 195 -3.13 -14.90 -25.25
C SER A 195 -3.81 -14.67 -23.90
N ILE A 196 -3.72 -13.45 -23.35
CA ILE A 196 -4.20 -13.09 -21.98
C ILE A 196 -5.50 -12.24 -22.05
N SER A 197 -6.09 -12.07 -23.18
CA SER A 197 -7.34 -11.29 -23.37
C SER A 197 -8.60 -12.06 -22.98
#